data_9f569509ada3c370e13404c3c69f68a3
#
_entry.id   9f569509ada3c370e13404c3c69f68a3
#
_cell.length_a   1.000
_cell.length_b   1.000
_cell.length_c   1.000
_cell.angle_alpha   90.00
_cell.angle_beta   90.00
_cell.angle_gamma   90.00
#
_symmetry.space_group_name_H-M   'P 1'
#
loop_
_entity.id
_entity.type
_entity.pdbx_description
1 polymer ?
#
loop_
_entity_poly.entity_id
_entity_poly.type
_entity_poly.pdbx_seq_one_letter_code
_entity_poly.pdbx_strand_id
1 'polypeptide(L)'
;MKKKWILLLMMGLIGLTLSSCVLFPRKTGRVKSSSTSETFSLRGDSSSSTSADDSLVTAETKRVGSDDYGYISIPKNWVKFTDLGGGDSIQYTDGSGYNIVSMNAYTKEKANIGEGEDFTAETIANRIYYNWSENKEAEKFWGAKTTVSGNDAYQVNVNMKSGQYLTSWIFKQNDKIYLISFEGDSDTLGKFVYYIEYTWDEKLEESGKSNI
;
A
#
# COMPACT_ATOMS: atom_id res chain seq x y z
N MET A 1 -1.67 19.01 -18.36
CA MET A 1 -2.64 19.24 -17.29
C MET A 1 -3.54 18.02 -16.97
N LYS A 2 -3.20 16.79 -17.41
CA LYS A 2 -4.00 15.56 -17.16
C LYS A 2 -3.43 14.64 -16.07
N LYS A 3 -2.28 14.96 -15.47
CA LYS A 3 -1.56 14.09 -14.52
C LYS A 3 -2.01 14.19 -13.07
N LYS A 4 -2.84 15.16 -12.70
CA LYS A 4 -3.25 15.41 -11.30
C LYS A 4 -4.43 14.58 -10.79
N TRP A 5 -5.03 13.73 -11.61
CA TRP A 5 -6.27 13.03 -11.27
C TRP A 5 -6.09 11.62 -10.67
N ILE A 6 -4.90 11.04 -10.80
CA ILE A 6 -4.68 9.65 -10.38
C ILE A 6 -4.61 9.54 -8.86
N LEU A 7 -3.96 10.49 -8.20
CA LEU A 7 -3.89 10.55 -6.73
C LEU A 7 -5.23 10.91 -6.07
N LEU A 8 -6.06 11.72 -6.74
CA LEU A 8 -7.39 12.09 -6.25
C LEU A 8 -8.36 10.90 -6.15
N LEU A 9 -8.16 9.86 -6.95
CA LEU A 9 -9.02 8.66 -6.95
C LEU A 9 -8.79 7.77 -5.73
N MET A 10 -7.60 7.80 -5.14
CA MET A 10 -7.29 6.98 -3.96
C MET A 10 -7.95 7.50 -2.66
N MET A 11 -8.26 8.78 -2.57
CA MET A 11 -8.79 9.39 -1.34
C MET A 11 -10.29 9.75 -1.37
N GLY A 12 -10.89 9.83 -2.54
CA GLY A 12 -12.27 10.31 -2.69
C GLY A 12 -13.38 9.29 -2.44
N LEU A 13 -13.05 8.00 -2.28
CA LEU A 13 -14.06 6.91 -2.31
C LEU A 13 -14.54 6.42 -0.94
N ILE A 14 -14.13 7.06 0.15
CA ILE A 14 -14.63 6.69 1.50
C ILE A 14 -15.96 7.38 1.86
N GLY A 15 -16.49 8.25 1.01
CA GLY A 15 -17.58 9.18 1.35
C GLY A 15 -18.95 9.02 0.70
N LEU A 16 -19.25 7.96 -0.04
CA LEU A 16 -20.57 7.85 -0.71
C LEU A 16 -21.22 6.49 -0.51
N THR A 17 -21.86 6.31 0.66
CA THR A 17 -22.94 5.33 0.81
C THR A 17 -24.18 6.05 1.32
N LEU A 18 -24.98 6.57 0.43
CA LEU A 18 -26.36 6.89 0.72
C LEU A 18 -27.29 5.92 0.00
N SER A 19 -27.85 5.05 0.81
CA SER A 19 -29.25 4.63 0.78
C SER A 19 -29.89 4.38 -0.59
N SER A 20 -30.09 3.12 -0.91
CA SER A 20 -31.23 2.70 -1.72
C SER A 20 -31.71 1.34 -1.25
N CYS A 21 -32.73 1.37 -0.39
CA CYS A 21 -33.63 0.23 -0.20
C CYS A 21 -34.32 -0.06 -1.53
N VAL A 22 -33.96 -1.12 -2.18
CA VAL A 22 -34.77 -1.72 -3.24
C VAL A 22 -35.19 -3.10 -2.78
N LEU A 23 -36.47 -3.21 -2.45
CA LEU A 23 -37.18 -4.46 -2.25
C LEU A 23 -37.18 -5.27 -3.56
N PHE A 24 -36.54 -6.43 -3.58
CA PHE A 24 -36.71 -7.42 -4.63
C PHE A 24 -37.45 -8.65 -4.11
N PRO A 25 -38.46 -9.14 -4.84
CA PRO A 25 -39.25 -10.28 -4.43
C PRO A 25 -38.46 -11.58 -4.59
N ARG A 26 -38.60 -12.41 -3.58
CA ARG A 26 -38.05 -13.75 -3.45
C ARG A 26 -38.57 -14.66 -4.56
N LYS A 27 -37.73 -15.11 -5.51
CA LYS A 27 -38.00 -16.30 -6.32
C LYS A 27 -37.09 -17.43 -5.90
N THR A 28 -37.68 -18.44 -5.32
CA THR A 28 -37.06 -19.73 -5.01
C THR A 28 -36.72 -20.46 -6.30
N GLY A 29 -35.41 -20.57 -6.57
CA GLY A 29 -34.84 -21.38 -7.62
C GLY A 29 -33.64 -22.13 -7.06
N ARG A 30 -33.83 -23.43 -6.83
CA ARG A 30 -32.83 -24.40 -6.40
C ARG A 30 -31.80 -24.57 -7.51
N VAL A 31 -30.60 -24.01 -7.35
CA VAL A 31 -29.46 -24.29 -8.22
C VAL A 31 -28.41 -25.03 -7.42
N LYS A 32 -27.99 -26.17 -7.96
CA LYS A 32 -26.94 -27.04 -7.43
C LYS A 32 -25.64 -26.29 -7.27
N SER A 33 -25.11 -26.37 -6.07
CA SER A 33 -23.74 -25.98 -5.72
C SER A 33 -22.76 -26.89 -6.46
N SER A 34 -22.00 -26.35 -7.39
CA SER A 34 -20.71 -26.91 -7.77
C SER A 34 -19.63 -25.97 -7.22
N SER A 35 -19.10 -26.37 -6.09
CA SER A 35 -17.94 -25.76 -5.49
C SER A 35 -16.72 -26.06 -6.35
N THR A 36 -16.28 -25.12 -7.17
CA THR A 36 -14.91 -25.14 -7.69
C THR A 36 -14.09 -24.23 -6.78
N SER A 37 -13.47 -24.87 -5.80
CA SER A 37 -12.40 -24.27 -5.02
C SER A 37 -11.17 -24.16 -5.93
N GLU A 38 -10.92 -23.00 -6.50
CA GLU A 38 -9.61 -22.73 -7.09
C GLU A 38 -8.62 -22.54 -5.94
N THR A 39 -7.98 -23.65 -5.60
CA THR A 39 -6.84 -23.70 -4.70
C THR A 39 -5.68 -22.99 -5.40
N PHE A 40 -5.26 -21.86 -4.86
CA PHE A 40 -4.07 -21.14 -5.28
C PHE A 40 -2.84 -22.03 -4.99
N SER A 41 -2.39 -22.74 -6.02
CA SER A 41 -1.21 -23.61 -5.94
C SER A 41 0.04 -22.74 -6.00
N LEU A 42 0.66 -22.56 -4.85
CA LEU A 42 2.03 -22.06 -4.74
C LEU A 42 2.97 -23.14 -5.26
N ARG A 43 3.34 -23.07 -6.52
CA ARG A 43 4.51 -23.80 -7.01
C ARG A 43 5.73 -22.97 -6.65
N GLY A 44 6.26 -23.25 -5.47
CA GLY A 44 7.59 -22.82 -5.09
C GLY A 44 8.58 -23.55 -5.97
N ASP A 45 9.41 -22.82 -6.66
CA ASP A 45 10.68 -23.37 -7.10
C ASP A 45 11.78 -22.53 -6.46
N SER A 46 12.66 -23.29 -5.83
CA SER A 46 13.64 -22.86 -4.84
C SER A 46 14.85 -22.20 -5.46
N SER A 47 15.46 -21.36 -4.64
CA SER A 47 16.89 -21.08 -4.59
C SER A 47 17.52 -20.41 -5.80
N SER A 48 17.55 -19.10 -5.73
CA SER A 48 18.81 -18.43 -5.99
C SER A 48 19.07 -17.47 -4.82
N SER A 49 20.03 -17.84 -3.99
CA SER A 49 20.71 -16.92 -3.09
C SER A 49 21.44 -15.89 -3.96
N THR A 50 20.73 -14.88 -4.38
CA THR A 50 21.35 -13.69 -4.94
C THR A 50 21.86 -12.93 -3.72
N SER A 51 23.17 -12.92 -3.56
CA SER A 51 23.87 -11.97 -2.69
C SER A 51 23.28 -10.61 -2.96
N ALA A 52 22.61 -10.04 -1.96
CA ALA A 52 22.13 -8.66 -2.00
C ALA A 52 23.32 -7.81 -2.42
N ASP A 53 23.18 -7.14 -3.55
CA ASP A 53 24.22 -6.27 -4.09
C ASP A 53 24.44 -5.17 -3.05
N ASP A 54 25.61 -5.21 -2.40
CA ASP A 54 26.04 -4.27 -1.35
C ASP A 54 26.08 -2.81 -1.86
N SER A 55 25.83 -2.60 -3.16
CA SER A 55 25.72 -1.29 -3.79
C SER A 55 24.44 -0.53 -3.43
N LEU A 56 23.38 -1.22 -2.93
CA LEU A 56 22.14 -0.57 -2.50
C LEU A 56 22.29 0.16 -1.15
N VAL A 57 23.32 -0.19 -0.38
CA VAL A 57 23.54 0.34 0.99
C VAL A 57 24.33 1.66 0.99
N THR A 58 24.92 2.08 -0.12
CA THR A 58 25.80 3.26 -0.16
C THR A 58 25.12 4.61 -0.40
N ALA A 59 23.83 4.64 -0.76
CA ALA A 59 23.10 5.89 -0.87
C ALA A 59 22.84 6.46 0.55
N GLU A 60 23.31 7.67 0.83
CA GLU A 60 22.97 8.36 2.07
C GLU A 60 21.44 8.45 2.21
N THR A 61 20.91 7.90 3.29
CA THR A 61 19.49 7.92 3.61
C THR A 61 19.18 8.88 4.74
N LYS A 62 17.92 9.23 4.89
CA LYS A 62 17.36 9.92 6.04
C LYS A 62 16.07 9.22 6.47
N ARG A 63 15.78 9.28 7.77
CA ARG A 63 14.52 8.84 8.33
C ARG A 63 13.46 9.91 8.10
N VAL A 64 12.28 9.49 7.61
CA VAL A 64 11.12 10.35 7.38
C VAL A 64 9.86 9.64 7.86
N GLY A 65 8.88 10.42 8.29
CA GLY A 65 7.62 9.90 8.80
C GLY A 65 7.01 10.80 9.87
N SER A 66 6.17 10.22 10.69
CA SER A 66 5.60 10.80 11.91
C SER A 66 5.13 9.71 12.85
N ASP A 67 4.87 10.05 14.11
CA ASP A 67 4.33 9.12 15.11
C ASP A 67 2.93 8.57 14.73
N ASP A 68 2.24 9.24 13.83
CA ASP A 68 0.95 8.75 13.33
C ASP A 68 1.08 7.69 12.24
N TYR A 69 2.13 7.77 11.41
CA TYR A 69 2.28 6.94 10.20
C TYR A 69 3.50 6.04 10.22
N GLY A 70 4.30 6.10 11.30
CA GLY A 70 5.59 5.43 11.38
C GLY A 70 6.66 6.13 10.54
N TYR A 71 7.82 5.51 10.47
CA TYR A 71 9.02 6.07 9.85
C TYR A 71 9.68 5.06 8.91
N ILE A 72 10.19 5.54 7.78
CA ILE A 72 11.00 4.76 6.84
C ILE A 72 12.29 5.50 6.51
N SER A 73 13.30 4.78 6.04
CA SER A 73 14.47 5.40 5.42
C SER A 73 14.18 5.68 3.95
N ILE A 74 14.57 6.87 3.48
CA ILE A 74 14.50 7.24 2.06
C ILE A 74 15.82 7.92 1.66
N PRO A 75 16.13 8.04 0.34
CA PRO A 75 17.31 8.77 -0.10
C PRO A 75 17.31 10.21 0.43
N LYS A 76 18.48 10.68 0.87
CA LYS A 76 18.64 11.99 1.55
C LYS A 76 18.19 13.17 0.71
N ASN A 77 18.30 13.08 -0.61
CA ASN A 77 17.91 14.11 -1.57
C ASN A 77 16.40 14.21 -1.83
N TRP A 78 15.61 13.23 -1.37
CA TRP A 78 14.15 13.30 -1.50
C TRP A 78 13.59 14.41 -0.62
N VAL A 79 12.56 15.09 -1.09
CA VAL A 79 11.96 16.24 -0.41
C VAL A 79 10.50 15.95 -0.06
N LYS A 80 10.02 16.58 1.01
CA LYS A 80 8.60 16.51 1.36
C LYS A 80 7.79 17.10 0.23
N PHE A 81 6.79 16.35 -0.20
CA PHE A 81 5.85 16.76 -1.22
C PHE A 81 4.50 17.04 -0.55
N THR A 82 3.86 18.14 -0.93
CA THR A 82 2.52 18.45 -0.46
C THR A 82 1.61 18.50 -1.68
N ASP A 83 0.82 17.46 -1.85
CA ASP A 83 -0.31 17.49 -2.78
C ASP A 83 -1.54 18.00 -2.01
N LEU A 84 -2.17 19.06 -2.51
CA LEU A 84 -3.38 19.61 -1.92
C LEU A 84 -4.57 18.61 -1.96
N GLY A 85 -4.48 17.57 -2.79
CA GLY A 85 -5.43 16.47 -2.87
C GLY A 85 -5.04 15.25 -2.03
N GLY A 86 -3.86 15.24 -1.42
CA GLY A 86 -3.27 14.06 -0.74
C GLY A 86 -3.91 13.68 0.60
N GLY A 87 -4.90 14.42 1.08
CA GLY A 87 -5.56 14.16 2.36
C GLY A 87 -4.59 14.17 3.54
N ASP A 88 -4.76 13.23 4.48
CA ASP A 88 -3.93 13.13 5.70
C ASP A 88 -2.58 12.45 5.49
N SER A 89 -2.23 12.02 4.28
CA SER A 89 -0.95 11.35 4.03
C SER A 89 0.22 12.31 4.05
N ILE A 90 1.38 11.82 4.48
CA ILE A 90 2.64 12.50 4.24
C ILE A 90 3.31 11.90 3.01
N GLN A 91 3.91 12.76 2.21
CA GLN A 91 4.45 12.37 0.92
C GLN A 91 5.86 12.93 0.73
N TYR A 92 6.69 12.15 0.03
CA TYR A 92 8.04 12.54 -0.37
C TYR A 92 8.28 12.19 -1.83
N THR A 93 9.08 13.00 -2.52
CA THR A 93 9.41 12.84 -3.95
C THR A 93 10.89 13.08 -4.17
N ASP A 94 11.42 12.55 -5.26
CA ASP A 94 12.77 12.83 -5.77
C ASP A 94 12.90 14.22 -6.41
N GLY A 95 11.84 15.01 -6.43
CA GLY A 95 11.75 16.31 -7.04
C GLY A 95 11.20 16.30 -8.47
N SER A 96 11.07 15.15 -9.11
CA SER A 96 10.44 15.02 -10.43
C SER A 96 8.92 15.15 -10.36
N GLY A 97 8.32 14.85 -9.21
CA GLY A 97 6.88 14.69 -9.03
C GLY A 97 6.31 13.46 -9.75
N TYR A 98 7.20 12.57 -10.22
CA TYR A 98 6.85 11.30 -10.84
C TYR A 98 7.05 10.12 -9.88
N ASN A 99 8.17 10.13 -9.14
CA ASN A 99 8.46 9.18 -8.09
C ASN A 99 8.01 9.74 -6.75
N ILE A 100 7.02 9.11 -6.14
CA ILE A 100 6.41 9.57 -4.88
C ILE A 100 6.25 8.39 -3.94
N VAL A 101 6.64 8.55 -2.68
CA VAL A 101 6.26 7.66 -1.59
C VAL A 101 5.26 8.38 -0.69
N SER A 102 4.20 7.67 -0.32
CA SER A 102 3.13 8.17 0.55
C SER A 102 2.99 7.26 1.76
N MET A 103 2.77 7.84 2.93
CA MET A 103 2.53 7.12 4.18
C MET A 103 1.21 7.58 4.81
N ASN A 104 0.42 6.62 5.25
CA ASN A 104 -0.86 6.83 5.92
C ASN A 104 -1.09 5.74 6.96
N ALA A 105 -2.03 5.97 7.88
CA ALA A 105 -2.49 4.97 8.81
C ALA A 105 -4.00 5.11 9.06
N TYR A 106 -4.63 3.99 9.34
CA TYR A 106 -6.05 3.89 9.61
C TYR A 106 -6.29 3.36 11.02
N THR A 107 -7.17 4.04 11.74
CA THR A 107 -7.92 3.45 12.85
C THR A 107 -9.18 2.79 12.31
N LYS A 108 -9.88 2.02 13.14
CA LYS A 108 -11.15 1.39 12.75
C LYS A 108 -12.18 2.42 12.28
N GLU A 109 -12.23 3.57 12.94
CA GLU A 109 -13.14 4.67 12.61
C GLU A 109 -12.78 5.31 11.27
N LYS A 110 -11.50 5.64 11.08
CA LYS A 110 -11.01 6.25 9.83
C LYS A 110 -11.17 5.32 8.63
N ALA A 111 -11.05 4.01 8.84
CA ALA A 111 -11.26 3.00 7.80
C ALA A 111 -12.74 2.78 7.45
N ASN A 112 -13.67 3.39 8.20
CA ASN A 112 -15.11 3.21 8.01
C ASN A 112 -15.50 1.72 7.88
N ILE A 113 -15.08 0.92 8.87
CA ILE A 113 -15.36 -0.51 8.92
C ILE A 113 -16.82 -0.73 9.24
N GLY A 114 -17.53 -1.43 8.34
CA GLY A 114 -18.95 -1.74 8.48
C GLY A 114 -19.24 -2.71 9.63
N GLU A 115 -20.51 -2.79 10.02
CA GLU A 115 -20.98 -3.77 11.00
C GLU A 115 -20.74 -5.20 10.47
N GLY A 116 -20.06 -6.03 11.27
CA GLY A 116 -19.71 -7.41 10.89
C GLY A 116 -18.46 -7.54 10.01
N GLU A 117 -17.78 -6.44 9.68
CA GLU A 117 -16.53 -6.45 8.94
C GLU A 117 -15.33 -6.37 9.90
N ASP A 118 -14.32 -7.20 9.67
CA ASP A 118 -13.11 -7.20 10.50
C ASP A 118 -12.14 -6.10 10.11
N PHE A 119 -11.58 -5.41 11.10
CA PHE A 119 -10.53 -4.42 10.90
C PHE A 119 -9.16 -5.12 10.79
N THR A 120 -8.84 -5.58 9.58
CA THR A 120 -7.61 -6.29 9.25
C THR A 120 -6.87 -5.65 8.08
N ALA A 121 -5.57 -5.90 7.98
CA ALA A 121 -4.78 -5.48 6.83
C ALA A 121 -5.33 -6.09 5.53
N GLU A 122 -5.83 -7.33 5.57
CA GLU A 122 -6.46 -8.01 4.43
C GLU A 122 -7.72 -7.28 3.95
N THR A 123 -8.59 -6.88 4.87
CA THR A 123 -9.79 -6.10 4.54
C THR A 123 -9.46 -4.82 3.79
N ILE A 124 -8.47 -4.06 4.27
CA ILE A 124 -8.05 -2.82 3.62
C ILE A 124 -7.37 -3.11 2.27
N ALA A 125 -6.52 -4.14 2.20
CA ALA A 125 -5.87 -4.54 0.95
C ALA A 125 -6.89 -4.96 -0.11
N ASN A 126 -7.92 -5.73 0.26
CA ASN A 126 -8.99 -6.14 -0.64
C ASN A 126 -9.79 -4.95 -1.17
N ARG A 127 -10.07 -3.94 -0.34
CA ARG A 127 -10.74 -2.70 -0.78
C ARG A 127 -9.88 -1.93 -1.80
N ILE A 128 -8.58 -1.80 -1.55
CA ILE A 128 -7.64 -1.16 -2.48
C ILE A 128 -7.57 -1.95 -3.79
N TYR A 129 -7.45 -3.27 -3.70
CA TYR A 129 -7.42 -4.16 -4.87
C TYR A 129 -8.68 -4.03 -5.71
N TYR A 130 -9.86 -4.06 -5.07
CA TYR A 130 -11.13 -3.90 -5.75
C TYR A 130 -11.24 -2.54 -6.46
N ASN A 131 -10.83 -1.45 -5.82
CA ASN A 131 -10.83 -0.13 -6.44
C ASN A 131 -9.95 -0.08 -7.70
N TRP A 132 -8.81 -0.78 -7.69
CA TRP A 132 -7.96 -0.88 -8.87
C TRP A 132 -8.55 -1.76 -9.96
N SER A 133 -9.32 -2.79 -9.62
CA SER A 133 -9.99 -3.64 -10.60
C SER A 133 -11.02 -2.87 -11.44
N GLU A 134 -11.61 -1.82 -10.89
CA GLU A 134 -12.57 -0.95 -11.57
C GLU A 134 -11.88 0.24 -12.29
N ASN A 135 -10.57 0.42 -12.10
CA ASN A 135 -9.84 1.55 -12.67
C ASN A 135 -9.40 1.29 -14.11
N LYS A 136 -9.95 2.06 -15.05
CA LYS A 136 -9.65 1.91 -16.48
C LYS A 136 -8.22 2.28 -16.87
N GLU A 137 -7.50 3.00 -16.03
CA GLU A 137 -6.10 3.37 -16.26
C GLU A 137 -5.12 2.27 -15.80
N ALA A 138 -5.59 1.29 -15.02
CA ALA A 138 -4.82 0.12 -14.67
C ALA A 138 -4.73 -0.81 -15.89
N GLU A 139 -3.51 -1.19 -16.27
CA GLU A 139 -3.22 -2.19 -17.29
C GLU A 139 -3.19 -3.58 -16.67
N LYS A 140 -2.52 -3.71 -15.54
CA LYS A 140 -2.38 -4.95 -14.79
C LYS A 140 -2.37 -4.64 -13.29
N PHE A 141 -3.00 -5.49 -12.50
CA PHE A 141 -2.97 -5.39 -11.05
C PHE A 141 -2.97 -6.80 -10.43
N TRP A 142 -2.31 -6.94 -9.28
CA TRP A 142 -2.26 -8.21 -8.54
C TRP A 142 -1.97 -7.96 -7.07
N GLY A 143 -2.40 -8.91 -6.23
CA GLY A 143 -2.08 -8.96 -4.82
C GLY A 143 -0.90 -9.90 -4.54
N ALA A 144 -0.15 -9.62 -3.48
CA ALA A 144 0.90 -10.47 -2.95
C ALA A 144 0.93 -10.40 -1.43
N LYS A 145 1.56 -11.39 -0.78
CA LYS A 145 1.91 -11.36 0.63
C LYS A 145 3.39 -11.09 0.78
N THR A 146 3.75 -10.28 1.76
CA THR A 146 5.12 -9.94 2.11
C THR A 146 5.22 -9.65 3.61
N THR A 147 6.32 -9.08 4.05
CA THR A 147 6.49 -8.56 5.40
C THR A 147 7.02 -7.13 5.37
N VAL A 148 6.66 -6.33 6.37
CA VAL A 148 7.22 -5.00 6.60
C VAL A 148 7.77 -4.97 8.02
N SER A 149 9.09 -4.90 8.16
CA SER A 149 9.80 -4.96 9.46
C SER A 149 9.29 -6.10 10.36
N GLY A 150 9.13 -7.29 9.75
CA GLY A 150 8.66 -8.49 10.44
C GLY A 150 7.14 -8.59 10.65
N ASN A 151 6.36 -7.58 10.29
CA ASN A 151 4.90 -7.65 10.31
C ASN A 151 4.37 -8.27 9.01
N ASP A 152 3.44 -9.21 9.11
CA ASP A 152 2.74 -9.74 7.95
C ASP A 152 2.06 -8.61 7.19
N ALA A 153 2.29 -8.55 5.89
CA ALA A 153 1.80 -7.48 5.03
C ALA A 153 1.16 -8.02 3.75
N TYR A 154 0.25 -7.23 3.21
CA TYR A 154 -0.33 -7.43 1.89
C TYR A 154 0.22 -6.37 0.95
N GLN A 155 0.56 -6.78 -0.26
CA GLN A 155 0.87 -5.86 -1.35
C GLN A 155 -0.27 -5.81 -2.35
N VAL A 156 -0.58 -4.60 -2.83
CA VAL A 156 -1.39 -4.39 -4.03
C VAL A 156 -0.51 -3.67 -5.04
N ASN A 157 -0.29 -4.33 -6.16
CA ASN A 157 0.61 -3.89 -7.22
C ASN A 157 -0.21 -3.53 -8.46
N VAL A 158 0.15 -2.43 -9.12
CA VAL A 158 -0.54 -1.94 -10.31
C VAL A 158 0.46 -1.43 -11.33
N ASN A 159 0.32 -1.89 -12.56
CA ASN A 159 0.97 -1.28 -13.73
C ASN A 159 -0.07 -0.39 -14.39
N MET A 160 0.27 0.87 -14.57
CA MET A 160 -0.59 1.84 -15.23
C MET A 160 -0.33 1.85 -16.73
N LYS A 161 -1.35 2.09 -17.53
CA LYS A 161 -1.21 2.31 -18.99
C LYS A 161 -0.25 3.44 -19.34
N SER A 162 0.02 4.34 -18.41
CA SER A 162 1.03 5.39 -18.54
C SER A 162 2.47 4.87 -18.45
N GLY A 163 2.67 3.58 -18.11
CA GLY A 163 3.98 3.00 -17.80
C GLY A 163 4.43 3.24 -16.36
N GLN A 164 3.63 3.88 -15.52
CA GLN A 164 3.92 4.09 -14.11
C GLN A 164 3.56 2.83 -13.31
N TYR A 165 4.37 2.52 -12.30
CA TYR A 165 4.12 1.48 -11.33
C TYR A 165 3.56 2.09 -10.04
N LEU A 166 2.63 1.37 -9.42
CA LEU A 166 2.13 1.70 -8.10
C LEU A 166 2.12 0.44 -7.25
N THR A 167 2.72 0.52 -6.09
CA THR A 167 2.71 -0.58 -5.11
C THR A 167 2.30 -0.03 -3.75
N SER A 168 1.36 -0.71 -3.11
CA SER A 168 0.89 -0.40 -1.77
C SER A 168 1.20 -1.54 -0.83
N TRP A 169 1.79 -1.25 0.33
CA TRP A 169 2.02 -2.19 1.44
C TRP A 169 1.02 -1.89 2.55
N ILE A 170 0.28 -2.89 2.95
CA ILE A 170 -0.77 -2.79 3.95
C ILE A 170 -0.48 -3.80 5.05
N PHE A 171 -0.27 -3.35 6.27
CA PHE A 171 0.03 -4.21 7.42
C PHE A 171 -0.56 -3.63 8.69
N LYS A 172 -0.78 -4.50 9.67
CA LYS A 172 -1.33 -4.10 10.97
C LYS A 172 -0.25 -4.17 12.03
N GLN A 173 -0.15 -3.11 12.83
CA GLN A 173 0.61 -3.14 14.06
C GLN A 173 -0.20 -2.41 15.14
N ASN A 174 -0.33 -3.05 16.28
CA ASN A 174 -1.19 -2.59 17.37
C ASN A 174 -2.64 -2.38 16.87
N ASP A 175 -3.21 -1.22 17.15
CA ASP A 175 -4.59 -0.86 16.77
C ASP A 175 -4.68 -0.08 15.45
N LYS A 176 -3.58 0.04 14.72
CA LYS A 176 -3.52 0.76 13.45
C LYS A 176 -3.22 -0.18 12.29
N ILE A 177 -3.76 0.15 11.12
CA ILE A 177 -3.35 -0.42 9.84
C ILE A 177 -2.59 0.66 9.10
N TYR A 178 -1.33 0.35 8.79
CA TYR A 178 -0.44 1.23 8.05
C TYR A 178 -0.57 0.95 6.56
N LEU A 179 -0.56 2.02 5.78
CA LEU A 179 -0.54 2.00 4.33
C LEU A 179 0.64 2.84 3.85
N ILE A 180 1.59 2.19 3.21
CA ILE A 180 2.69 2.86 2.53
C ILE A 180 2.53 2.57 1.05
N SER A 181 2.59 3.59 0.20
CA SER A 181 2.48 3.43 -1.24
C SER A 181 3.64 4.11 -1.93
N PHE A 182 4.15 3.47 -2.96
CA PHE A 182 5.08 4.05 -3.90
C PHE A 182 4.41 4.14 -5.27
N GLU A 183 4.60 5.25 -5.97
CA GLU A 183 4.29 5.39 -7.39
C GLU A 183 5.48 5.97 -8.14
N GLY A 184 5.75 5.47 -9.34
CA GLY A 184 6.89 5.94 -10.13
C GLY A 184 7.40 4.92 -11.15
N ASP A 185 8.70 5.01 -11.46
CA ASP A 185 9.38 4.06 -12.32
C ASP A 185 9.78 2.76 -11.58
N SER A 186 10.03 1.69 -12.35
CA SER A 186 10.37 0.37 -11.82
C SER A 186 11.70 0.32 -11.07
N ASP A 187 12.69 1.09 -11.53
CA ASP A 187 14.03 1.05 -10.96
C ASP A 187 14.05 1.70 -9.58
N THR A 188 13.31 2.79 -9.43
CA THR A 188 13.12 3.47 -8.15
C THR A 188 12.25 2.61 -7.22
N LEU A 189 11.20 1.97 -7.74
CA LEU A 189 10.37 1.03 -6.98
C LEU A 189 11.23 -0.09 -6.36
N GLY A 190 12.16 -0.68 -7.14
CA GLY A 190 13.04 -1.75 -6.63
C GLY A 190 13.81 -1.36 -5.37
N LYS A 191 14.28 -0.11 -5.29
CA LYS A 191 14.93 0.43 -4.08
C LYS A 191 13.95 0.66 -2.93
N PHE A 192 12.74 1.13 -3.25
CA PHE A 192 11.71 1.39 -2.23
C PHE A 192 11.13 0.13 -1.63
N VAL A 193 11.12 -1.00 -2.33
CA VAL A 193 10.81 -2.31 -1.72
C VAL A 193 11.71 -2.52 -0.50
N TYR A 194 13.03 -2.35 -0.65
CA TYR A 194 13.97 -2.50 0.47
C TYR A 194 13.70 -1.47 1.58
N TYR A 195 13.58 -0.19 1.24
CA TYR A 195 13.38 0.85 2.26
C TYR A 195 12.10 0.64 3.07
N ILE A 196 11.02 0.22 2.44
CA ILE A 196 9.74 0.02 3.13
C ILE A 196 9.78 -1.29 3.93
N GLU A 197 10.18 -2.40 3.31
CA GLU A 197 10.09 -3.72 3.94
C GLU A 197 11.09 -3.92 5.08
N TYR A 198 12.23 -3.23 5.08
CA TYR A 198 13.29 -3.46 6.06
C TYR A 198 13.58 -2.28 7.00
N THR A 199 13.06 -1.09 6.72
CA THR A 199 13.40 0.08 7.53
C THR A 199 12.23 0.76 8.23
N TRP A 200 11.03 0.21 8.09
CA TRP A 200 9.88 0.79 8.76
C TRP A 200 9.92 0.55 10.27
N ASP A 201 9.62 1.61 11.04
CA ASP A 201 9.42 1.56 12.47
C ASP A 201 8.24 2.43 12.88
N GLU A 202 7.52 2.01 13.93
CA GLU A 202 6.41 2.81 14.46
C GLU A 202 6.88 4.12 15.09
N LYS A 203 8.09 4.12 15.65
CA LYS A 203 8.68 5.28 16.34
C LYS A 203 10.02 5.63 15.74
N LEU A 204 10.38 6.90 15.82
CA LEU A 204 11.72 7.33 15.48
C LEU A 204 12.67 6.81 16.57
N GLU A 205 13.57 5.89 16.22
CA GLU A 205 14.64 5.51 17.14
C GLU A 205 15.50 6.75 17.43
N GLU A 206 15.64 7.08 18.72
CA GLU A 206 16.65 8.06 19.14
C GLU A 206 18.02 7.48 18.82
N SER A 207 18.64 7.94 17.74
CA SER A 207 20.00 7.58 17.39
C SER A 207 20.93 8.07 18.49
N GLY A 208 21.34 7.16 19.40
CA GLY A 208 22.42 7.44 20.33
C GLY A 208 22.15 7.21 21.80
N LYS A 209 21.77 5.98 22.20
CA LYS A 209 22.20 5.42 23.49
C LYS A 209 22.81 4.05 23.23
N SER A 210 24.02 4.06 22.69
CA SER A 210 24.95 2.95 22.91
C SER A 210 25.19 2.88 24.42
N ASN A 211 24.58 1.89 25.07
CA ASN A 211 24.98 1.55 26.42
C ASN A 211 26.39 0.95 26.34
N ILE A 212 27.37 1.77 26.72
CA ILE A 212 28.74 1.35 27.05
C ILE A 212 28.69 0.70 28.44
#